data_f2369f086c49a11eda241469bc5cb744
#
_entry.id   f2369f086c49a11eda241469bc5cb744
#
_cell.length_a   1.000
_cell.length_b   1.000
_cell.length_c   1.000
_cell.angle_alpha   90.00
_cell.angle_beta   90.00
_cell.angle_gamma   90.00
#
_symmetry.space_group_name_H-M   'P 1'
#
loop_
_entity.id
_entity.type
_entity.pdbx_description
1 polymer ?
#
loop_
_entity_poly.entity_id
_entity_poly.type
_entity_poly.pdbx_seq_one_letter_code
_entity_poly.pdbx_strand_id
1 'polypeptide(L)'
;GVGTNRRAIAVSVAGGTGIFVGPDNGLLSMGVALAGGADEAVELDNAEYHLAAPGDTFAGRDIFAPVAAHLCNGVSLRELGTLIDVDTLLPGIVPLPRQEGDELHAEVTWVDRYGNCQINVSPDEVAQLGSPIRVTLGARGTGERIVRSMPIVRNFGQIGSGLGLVVDSFGMLAICRDRGSAALELDLSPSDLVVLTRDDGSPAGQAMPVTLTAKTKPA
;
A
#
# COMPACT_ATOMS: atom_id res chain seq x y z
N GLY A 1 -13.82 -3.33 6.42
CA GLY A 1 -15.08 -3.54 6.20
C GLY A 1 -16.00 -4.35 7.07
N VAL A 2 -15.54 -5.41 7.73
CA VAL A 2 -16.43 -6.28 8.53
C VAL A 2 -17.11 -5.49 9.65
N GLY A 3 -18.46 -5.61 9.74
CA GLY A 3 -19.25 -4.88 10.75
C GLY A 3 -19.38 -3.37 10.51
N THR A 4 -19.11 -2.91 9.30
CA THR A 4 -19.30 -1.50 8.88
C THR A 4 -20.41 -1.41 7.81
N ASN A 5 -20.88 -0.18 7.54
CA ASN A 5 -21.87 0.11 6.49
C ASN A 5 -21.29 0.05 5.06
N ARG A 6 -20.16 -0.63 4.86
CA ARG A 6 -19.58 -0.81 3.52
C ARG A 6 -20.36 -1.84 2.75
N ARG A 7 -20.72 -1.49 1.51
CA ARG A 7 -21.44 -2.38 0.62
C ARG A 7 -20.66 -3.66 0.36
N ALA A 8 -21.32 -4.79 0.36
CA ALA A 8 -20.84 -6.00 -0.29
C ALA A 8 -21.22 -5.89 -1.76
N ILE A 9 -20.29 -6.08 -2.69
CA ILE A 9 -20.53 -5.84 -4.12
C ILE A 9 -20.07 -6.99 -5.00
N ALA A 10 -20.70 -7.11 -6.16
CA ALA A 10 -20.17 -7.83 -7.29
C ALA A 10 -20.10 -6.89 -8.50
N VAL A 11 -18.97 -6.93 -9.20
CA VAL A 11 -18.65 -6.03 -10.31
C VAL A 11 -18.32 -6.84 -11.56
N SER A 12 -19.10 -6.67 -12.61
CA SER A 12 -18.84 -7.22 -13.94
C SER A 12 -17.78 -6.39 -14.67
N VAL A 13 -16.87 -7.06 -15.35
CA VAL A 13 -15.76 -6.45 -16.07
C VAL A 13 -15.50 -7.17 -17.41
N ALA A 14 -14.73 -6.54 -18.29
CA ALA A 14 -14.28 -7.12 -19.56
C ALA A 14 -15.46 -7.60 -20.46
N GLY A 15 -16.51 -6.78 -20.59
CA GLY A 15 -17.70 -7.12 -21.37
C GLY A 15 -18.50 -8.29 -20.81
N GLY A 16 -18.53 -8.45 -19.50
CA GLY A 16 -19.27 -9.51 -18.80
C GLY A 16 -18.54 -10.85 -18.72
N THR A 17 -17.26 -10.92 -19.13
CA THR A 17 -16.48 -12.19 -19.09
C THR A 17 -15.85 -12.45 -17.75
N GLY A 18 -15.76 -11.43 -16.86
CA GLY A 18 -15.22 -11.56 -15.51
C GLY A 18 -16.12 -10.89 -14.47
N ILE A 19 -16.12 -11.41 -13.26
CA ILE A 19 -16.84 -10.79 -12.14
C ILE A 19 -15.94 -10.78 -10.91
N PHE A 20 -15.77 -9.61 -10.30
CA PHE A 20 -15.14 -9.47 -8.99
C PHE A 20 -16.22 -9.44 -7.90
N VAL A 21 -16.00 -10.17 -6.81
CA VAL A 21 -16.89 -10.20 -5.64
C VAL A 21 -16.09 -9.81 -4.40
N GLY A 22 -16.58 -8.85 -3.63
CA GLY A 22 -15.89 -8.41 -2.42
C GLY A 22 -16.49 -7.15 -1.78
N PRO A 23 -15.79 -6.57 -0.81
CA PRO A 23 -16.23 -5.33 -0.18
C PRO A 23 -15.94 -4.12 -1.07
N ASP A 24 -16.82 -3.13 -1.05
CA ASP A 24 -16.61 -1.82 -1.66
C ASP A 24 -15.75 -0.95 -0.74
N ASN A 25 -14.45 -1.17 -0.79
CA ASN A 25 -13.44 -0.50 0.05
C ASN A 25 -12.18 -0.10 -0.72
N GLY A 26 -12.25 -0.09 -2.06
CA GLY A 26 -11.13 0.17 -2.94
C GLY A 26 -10.27 -1.05 -3.27
N LEU A 27 -10.45 -2.18 -2.57
CA LEU A 27 -9.65 -3.40 -2.80
C LEU A 27 -9.76 -3.92 -4.24
N LEU A 28 -10.96 -3.88 -4.82
CA LEU A 28 -11.22 -4.39 -6.16
C LEU A 28 -10.80 -3.42 -7.27
N SER A 29 -10.60 -2.14 -6.96
CA SER A 29 -10.42 -1.07 -7.95
C SER A 29 -9.26 -1.31 -8.91
N MET A 30 -8.13 -1.82 -8.43
CA MET A 30 -6.98 -2.13 -9.29
C MET A 30 -7.31 -3.26 -10.27
N GLY A 31 -7.95 -4.34 -9.79
CA GLY A 31 -8.37 -5.44 -10.66
C GLY A 31 -9.39 -4.98 -11.70
N VAL A 32 -10.36 -4.16 -11.30
CA VAL A 32 -11.36 -3.57 -12.18
C VAL A 32 -10.70 -2.68 -13.24
N ALA A 33 -9.75 -1.81 -12.85
CA ALA A 33 -9.03 -0.95 -13.78
C ALA A 33 -8.20 -1.75 -14.80
N LEU A 34 -7.49 -2.78 -14.35
CA LEU A 34 -6.70 -3.68 -15.23
C LEU A 34 -7.58 -4.47 -16.19
N ALA A 35 -8.83 -4.75 -15.82
CA ALA A 35 -9.81 -5.42 -16.68
C ALA A 35 -10.53 -4.48 -17.65
N GLY A 36 -10.16 -3.19 -17.67
CA GLY A 36 -10.72 -2.18 -18.59
C GLY A 36 -11.87 -1.37 -18.00
N GLY A 37 -12.12 -1.46 -16.71
CA GLY A 37 -13.20 -0.76 -16.00
C GLY A 37 -14.35 -1.67 -15.61
N ALA A 38 -15.31 -1.12 -14.88
CA ALA A 38 -16.54 -1.81 -14.50
C ALA A 38 -17.60 -1.66 -15.59
N ASP A 39 -18.22 -2.76 -16.00
CA ASP A 39 -19.38 -2.75 -16.92
C ASP A 39 -20.69 -2.51 -16.16
N GLU A 40 -20.87 -3.23 -15.06
CA GLU A 40 -22.06 -3.21 -14.22
C GLU A 40 -21.67 -3.62 -12.79
N ALA A 41 -22.35 -3.08 -11.79
CA ALA A 41 -22.14 -3.43 -10.39
C ALA A 41 -23.47 -3.60 -9.64
N VAL A 42 -23.48 -4.52 -8.67
CA VAL A 42 -24.61 -4.72 -7.77
C VAL A 42 -24.15 -4.70 -6.32
N GLU A 43 -24.97 -4.13 -5.45
CA GLU A 43 -24.87 -4.36 -4.02
C GLU A 43 -25.51 -5.71 -3.71
N LEU A 44 -24.78 -6.55 -2.97
CA LEU A 44 -25.21 -7.91 -2.64
C LEU A 44 -26.14 -7.87 -1.43
N ASP A 45 -27.36 -7.42 -1.62
CA ASP A 45 -28.40 -7.27 -0.58
C ASP A 45 -29.50 -8.32 -0.66
N ASN A 46 -29.48 -9.24 -1.64
CA ASN A 46 -30.44 -10.34 -1.73
C ASN A 46 -30.00 -11.52 -0.84
N ALA A 47 -30.62 -11.62 0.34
CA ALA A 47 -30.28 -12.62 1.34
C ALA A 47 -30.56 -14.09 0.90
N GLU A 48 -31.32 -14.32 -0.18
CA GLU A 48 -31.57 -15.66 -0.72
C GLU A 48 -30.28 -16.34 -1.20
N TYR A 49 -29.26 -15.53 -1.60
CA TYR A 49 -27.97 -16.00 -2.06
C TYR A 49 -26.89 -15.99 -0.98
N HIS A 50 -27.24 -15.72 0.27
CA HIS A 50 -26.33 -15.71 1.41
C HIS A 50 -26.49 -16.96 2.27
N LEU A 51 -25.47 -17.30 3.03
CA LEU A 51 -25.59 -18.28 4.10
C LEU A 51 -26.24 -17.65 5.33
N ALA A 52 -27.18 -18.35 5.93
CA ALA A 52 -27.73 -17.93 7.23
C ALA A 52 -26.62 -17.99 8.29
N ALA A 53 -26.34 -16.87 8.94
CA ALA A 53 -25.27 -16.75 9.91
C ALA A 53 -25.76 -16.07 11.20
N PRO A 54 -25.24 -16.46 12.38
CA PRO A 54 -25.62 -15.86 13.65
C PRO A 54 -25.06 -14.45 13.88
N GLY A 55 -24.29 -13.90 12.94
CA GLY A 55 -23.69 -12.55 13.04
C GLY A 55 -22.94 -12.16 11.78
N ASP A 56 -22.60 -10.88 11.65
CA ASP A 56 -22.15 -10.23 10.40
C ASP A 56 -20.61 -10.16 10.24
N THR A 57 -19.85 -10.93 11.03
CA THR A 57 -18.39 -10.83 11.08
C THR A 57 -17.67 -11.52 9.91
N PHE A 58 -18.30 -12.52 9.31
CA PHE A 58 -17.64 -13.40 8.33
C PHE A 58 -18.23 -13.26 6.92
N ALA A 59 -18.35 -12.04 6.42
CA ALA A 59 -18.89 -11.75 5.08
C ALA A 59 -18.22 -12.55 3.96
N GLY A 60 -16.94 -12.88 4.08
CA GLY A 60 -16.24 -13.76 3.13
C GLY A 60 -16.87 -15.14 3.00
N ARG A 61 -17.25 -15.75 4.13
CA ARG A 61 -17.92 -17.06 4.19
C ARG A 61 -19.41 -16.95 3.87
N ASP A 62 -20.08 -15.92 4.39
CA ASP A 62 -21.54 -15.88 4.46
C ASP A 62 -22.17 -15.17 3.26
N ILE A 63 -21.43 -14.27 2.60
CA ILE A 63 -21.88 -13.48 1.45
C ILE A 63 -21.02 -13.77 0.21
N PHE A 64 -19.70 -13.50 0.26
CA PHE A 64 -18.89 -13.48 -0.96
C PHE A 64 -18.71 -14.89 -1.56
N ALA A 65 -18.43 -15.90 -0.75
CA ALA A 65 -18.23 -17.26 -1.25
C ALA A 65 -19.53 -17.86 -1.82
N PRO A 66 -20.71 -17.81 -1.15
CA PRO A 66 -21.94 -18.32 -1.74
C PRO A 66 -22.37 -17.55 -3.00
N VAL A 67 -22.25 -16.22 -3.01
CA VAL A 67 -22.53 -15.41 -4.20
C VAL A 67 -21.64 -15.81 -5.38
N ALA A 68 -20.33 -15.98 -5.15
CA ALA A 68 -19.43 -16.44 -6.20
C ALA A 68 -19.83 -17.85 -6.72
N ALA A 69 -20.25 -18.77 -5.84
CA ALA A 69 -20.73 -20.09 -6.24
C ALA A 69 -22.02 -20.00 -7.07
N HIS A 70 -22.96 -19.13 -6.72
CA HIS A 70 -24.18 -18.91 -7.48
C HIS A 70 -23.89 -18.34 -8.87
N LEU A 71 -22.99 -17.38 -8.98
CA LEU A 71 -22.51 -16.85 -10.27
C LEU A 71 -21.88 -17.94 -11.15
N CYS A 72 -21.04 -18.80 -10.58
CA CYS A 72 -20.48 -19.96 -11.30
C CYS A 72 -21.53 -20.96 -11.76
N ASN A 73 -22.68 -21.03 -11.09
CA ASN A 73 -23.81 -21.86 -11.46
C ASN A 73 -24.82 -21.18 -12.41
N GLY A 74 -24.48 -19.98 -12.91
CA GLY A 74 -25.23 -19.28 -13.94
C GLY A 74 -26.35 -18.35 -13.42
N VAL A 75 -26.37 -18.05 -12.12
CA VAL A 75 -27.23 -16.99 -11.58
C VAL A 75 -26.74 -15.65 -12.13
N SER A 76 -27.68 -14.83 -12.61
CA SER A 76 -27.31 -13.51 -13.18
C SER A 76 -26.89 -12.53 -12.10
N LEU A 77 -26.01 -11.58 -12.47
CA LEU A 77 -25.53 -10.55 -11.56
C LEU A 77 -26.70 -9.79 -10.91
N ARG A 78 -27.73 -9.48 -11.69
CA ARG A 78 -28.89 -8.68 -11.25
C ARG A 78 -29.82 -9.39 -10.26
N GLU A 79 -29.76 -10.71 -10.19
CA GLU A 79 -30.54 -11.47 -9.20
C GLU A 79 -29.95 -11.40 -7.80
N LEU A 80 -28.64 -11.10 -7.70
CA LEU A 80 -27.90 -11.11 -6.45
C LEU A 80 -28.17 -9.88 -5.56
N GLY A 81 -28.81 -8.84 -6.12
CA GLY A 81 -29.13 -7.63 -5.36
C GLY A 81 -29.43 -6.40 -6.19
N THR A 82 -29.25 -5.24 -5.59
CA THR A 82 -29.59 -3.94 -6.17
C THR A 82 -28.49 -3.42 -7.08
N LEU A 83 -28.84 -3.04 -8.31
CA LEU A 83 -27.92 -2.33 -9.22
C LEU A 83 -27.44 -1.02 -8.60
N ILE A 84 -26.13 -0.78 -8.69
CA ILE A 84 -25.50 0.47 -8.26
C ILE A 84 -24.75 1.12 -9.42
N ASP A 85 -24.66 2.43 -9.37
CA ASP A 85 -23.87 3.20 -10.32
C ASP A 85 -22.39 2.90 -10.12
N VAL A 86 -21.70 2.45 -11.18
CA VAL A 86 -20.26 2.09 -11.16
C VAL A 86 -19.38 3.28 -10.78
N ASP A 87 -19.80 4.51 -11.07
CA ASP A 87 -19.07 5.72 -10.69
C ASP A 87 -19.11 5.99 -9.17
N THR A 88 -19.96 5.28 -8.43
CA THR A 88 -20.04 5.36 -6.97
C THR A 88 -19.17 4.35 -6.24
N LEU A 89 -18.49 3.47 -6.97
CA LEU A 89 -17.55 2.51 -6.38
C LEU A 89 -16.38 3.23 -5.73
N LEU A 90 -15.97 2.77 -4.55
CA LEU A 90 -14.84 3.39 -3.86
C LEU A 90 -13.53 3.12 -4.61
N PRO A 91 -12.78 4.18 -4.96
CA PRO A 91 -11.51 4.02 -5.63
C PRO A 91 -10.46 3.43 -4.69
N GLY A 92 -9.53 2.66 -5.24
CA GLY A 92 -8.31 2.29 -4.55
C GLY A 92 -7.33 3.46 -4.57
N ILE A 93 -6.66 3.66 -3.46
CA ILE A 93 -5.52 4.58 -3.41
C ILE A 93 -4.27 3.74 -3.64
N VAL A 94 -3.61 3.94 -4.78
CA VAL A 94 -2.28 3.38 -5.04
C VAL A 94 -1.30 4.52 -4.86
N PRO A 95 -0.49 4.49 -3.82
CA PRO A 95 0.52 5.52 -3.64
C PRO A 95 1.57 5.40 -4.75
N LEU A 96 1.77 6.47 -5.50
CA LEU A 96 2.82 6.57 -6.51
C LEU A 96 3.97 7.41 -5.96
N PRO A 97 5.22 7.06 -6.26
CA PRO A 97 6.34 7.90 -5.90
C PRO A 97 6.28 9.21 -6.68
N ARG A 98 6.76 10.30 -6.09
CA ARG A 98 6.71 11.63 -6.66
C ARG A 98 8.08 12.25 -6.69
N GLN A 99 8.53 12.66 -7.89
CA GLN A 99 9.78 13.39 -8.06
C GLN A 99 9.58 14.87 -7.73
N GLU A 100 10.37 15.41 -6.80
CA GLU A 100 10.41 16.83 -6.45
C GLU A 100 11.87 17.32 -6.50
N GLY A 101 12.24 17.96 -7.60
CA GLY A 101 13.64 18.32 -7.84
C GLY A 101 14.53 17.07 -7.86
N ASP A 102 15.53 17.05 -6.99
CA ASP A 102 16.46 15.92 -6.83
C ASP A 102 15.98 14.86 -5.81
N GLU A 103 14.80 15.04 -5.23
CA GLU A 103 14.21 14.15 -4.22
C GLU A 103 13.13 13.28 -4.84
N LEU A 104 13.18 11.96 -4.58
CA LEU A 104 12.11 11.03 -4.88
C LEU A 104 11.35 10.71 -3.58
N HIS A 105 10.14 11.25 -3.48
CA HIS A 105 9.24 11.04 -2.36
C HIS A 105 8.45 9.76 -2.56
N ALA A 106 8.55 8.88 -1.59
CA ALA A 106 7.97 7.56 -1.58
C ALA A 106 7.30 7.28 -0.23
N GLU A 107 6.65 6.14 -0.11
CA GLU A 107 6.11 5.66 1.17
C GLU A 107 6.29 4.15 1.34
N VAL A 108 6.29 3.72 2.59
CA VAL A 108 6.26 2.29 2.93
C VAL A 108 4.88 1.74 2.59
N THR A 109 4.81 0.79 1.66
CA THR A 109 3.57 0.14 1.25
C THR A 109 3.22 -1.05 2.14
N TRP A 110 4.23 -1.78 2.57
CA TRP A 110 4.06 -3.00 3.33
C TRP A 110 5.29 -3.31 4.19
N VAL A 111 5.07 -3.89 5.35
CA VAL A 111 6.12 -4.45 6.20
C VAL A 111 5.86 -5.94 6.36
N ASP A 112 6.84 -6.75 5.97
CA ASP A 112 6.73 -8.19 6.09
C ASP A 112 6.97 -8.68 7.53
N ARG A 113 6.73 -9.98 7.78
CA ARG A 113 6.90 -10.56 9.11
C ARG A 113 8.35 -10.59 9.61
N TYR A 114 9.31 -10.32 8.75
CA TYR A 114 10.74 -10.23 9.10
C TYR A 114 11.17 -8.78 9.35
N GLY A 115 10.28 -7.82 9.08
CA GLY A 115 10.53 -6.39 9.23
C GLY A 115 11.24 -5.76 8.03
N ASN A 116 11.17 -6.37 6.84
CA ASN A 116 11.55 -5.71 5.61
C ASN A 116 10.43 -4.74 5.21
N CYS A 117 10.80 -3.50 4.87
CA CYS A 117 9.85 -2.43 4.55
C CYS A 117 9.85 -2.20 3.04
N GLN A 118 8.84 -2.74 2.32
CA GLN A 118 8.64 -2.45 0.92
C GLN A 118 8.24 -0.98 0.76
N ILE A 119 8.83 -0.30 -0.21
CA ILE A 119 8.46 1.05 -0.62
C ILE A 119 7.87 1.03 -2.03
N ASN A 120 7.06 2.02 -2.37
CA ASN A 120 6.41 2.15 -3.68
C ASN A 120 7.36 2.62 -4.80
N VAL A 121 8.58 2.14 -4.80
CA VAL A 121 9.64 2.54 -5.75
C VAL A 121 10.24 1.30 -6.42
N SER A 122 10.30 1.31 -7.74
CA SER A 122 11.01 0.30 -8.52
C SER A 122 12.50 0.64 -8.67
N PRO A 123 13.36 -0.33 -9.01
CA PRO A 123 14.78 -0.08 -9.25
C PRO A 123 15.04 0.94 -10.36
N ASP A 124 14.20 0.97 -11.39
CA ASP A 124 14.37 1.87 -12.55
C ASP A 124 14.18 3.33 -12.17
N GLU A 125 13.28 3.61 -11.21
CA GLU A 125 12.99 4.97 -10.74
C GLU A 125 14.16 5.60 -9.97
N VAL A 126 15.05 4.79 -9.42
CA VAL A 126 16.23 5.25 -8.68
C VAL A 126 17.54 5.06 -9.43
N ALA A 127 17.51 4.55 -10.65
CA ALA A 127 18.72 4.23 -11.42
C ALA A 127 19.69 5.43 -11.53
N GLN A 128 19.15 6.66 -11.68
CA GLN A 128 19.96 7.89 -11.76
C GLN A 128 20.55 8.34 -10.43
N LEU A 129 20.06 7.83 -9.29
CA LEU A 129 20.57 8.20 -7.97
C LEU A 129 21.89 7.49 -7.65
N GLY A 130 22.16 6.36 -8.31
CA GLY A 130 23.35 5.54 -8.07
C GLY A 130 23.21 4.61 -6.85
N SER A 131 24.34 4.12 -6.35
CA SER A 131 24.37 3.30 -5.12
C SER A 131 25.69 3.59 -4.39
N PRO A 132 25.66 3.90 -3.09
CA PRO A 132 24.49 3.89 -2.21
C PRO A 132 23.50 5.03 -2.48
N ILE A 133 22.29 4.88 -1.98
CA ILE A 133 21.23 5.89 -1.98
C ILE A 133 21.11 6.48 -0.58
N ARG A 134 20.93 7.79 -0.50
CA ARG A 134 20.62 8.49 0.74
C ARG A 134 19.11 8.40 0.99
N VAL A 135 18.74 7.77 2.11
CA VAL A 135 17.36 7.57 2.53
C VAL A 135 17.08 8.41 3.75
N THR A 136 16.10 9.30 3.64
CA THR A 136 15.64 10.18 4.71
C THR A 136 14.25 9.76 5.16
N LEU A 137 14.08 9.56 6.46
CA LEU A 137 12.84 9.12 7.11
C LEU A 137 12.44 10.15 8.15
N GLY A 138 11.14 10.37 8.32
CA GLY A 138 10.62 11.16 9.45
C GLY A 138 10.49 10.28 10.70
N ALA A 139 11.08 10.69 11.81
CA ALA A 139 10.85 10.01 13.08
C ALA A 139 9.45 10.35 13.62
N ARG A 140 8.70 9.32 14.00
CA ARG A 140 7.32 9.49 14.46
C ARG A 140 7.25 10.34 15.73
N GLY A 141 6.43 11.38 15.70
CA GLY A 141 6.07 12.19 16.87
C GLY A 141 7.14 13.20 17.34
N THR A 142 8.36 13.19 16.79
CA THR A 142 9.44 14.08 17.25
C THR A 142 9.78 15.18 16.26
N GLY A 143 9.36 15.08 15.00
CA GLY A 143 9.80 15.96 13.92
C GLY A 143 11.28 15.78 13.52
N GLU A 144 11.95 14.80 14.10
CA GLU A 144 13.34 14.43 13.76
C GLU A 144 13.39 13.75 12.40
N ARG A 145 14.51 13.88 11.71
CA ARG A 145 14.80 13.15 10.47
C ARG A 145 15.94 12.17 10.70
N ILE A 146 15.68 10.92 10.32
CA ILE A 146 16.69 9.87 10.30
C ILE A 146 17.24 9.79 8.88
N VAL A 147 18.54 9.95 8.73
CA VAL A 147 19.22 9.84 7.43
C VAL A 147 20.13 8.63 7.43
N ARG A 148 20.02 7.79 6.41
CA ARG A 148 20.86 6.61 6.21
C ARG A 148 21.37 6.54 4.78
N SER A 149 22.60 6.12 4.62
CA SER A 149 23.18 5.72 3.33
C SER A 149 22.96 4.21 3.16
N MET A 150 22.24 3.80 2.13
CA MET A 150 21.84 2.41 1.90
C MET A 150 22.27 1.94 0.52
N PRO A 151 23.12 0.90 0.40
CA PRO A 151 23.46 0.30 -0.88
C PRO A 151 22.26 -0.46 -1.46
N ILE A 152 22.10 -0.43 -2.77
CA ILE A 152 21.24 -1.36 -3.49
C ILE A 152 22.02 -2.66 -3.67
N VAL A 153 21.49 -3.77 -3.17
CA VAL A 153 22.16 -5.07 -3.18
C VAL A 153 21.24 -6.15 -3.75
N ARG A 154 21.84 -7.24 -4.23
CA ARG A 154 21.10 -8.33 -4.90
C ARG A 154 20.48 -9.33 -3.91
N ASN A 155 20.96 -9.38 -2.68
CA ASN A 155 20.45 -10.27 -1.63
C ASN A 155 20.80 -9.75 -0.23
N PHE A 156 20.12 -10.25 0.77
CA PHE A 156 20.29 -9.83 2.18
C PHE A 156 21.71 -9.98 2.71
N GLY A 157 22.43 -11.05 2.34
CA GLY A 157 23.78 -11.29 2.80
C GLY A 157 24.82 -10.26 2.34
N GLN A 158 24.51 -9.48 1.30
CA GLN A 158 25.38 -8.39 0.82
C GLN A 158 25.17 -7.07 1.58
N ILE A 159 24.15 -6.97 2.43
CA ILE A 159 23.89 -5.77 3.24
C ILE A 159 24.99 -5.56 4.27
N GLY A 160 25.54 -6.66 4.83
CA GLY A 160 26.51 -6.60 5.91
C GLY A 160 25.86 -6.22 7.25
N SER A 161 26.52 -5.37 8.03
CA SER A 161 26.05 -5.01 9.39
C SER A 161 25.03 -3.87 9.44
N GLY A 162 24.69 -3.26 8.29
CA GLY A 162 23.83 -2.07 8.20
C GLY A 162 22.46 -2.35 7.64
N LEU A 163 21.92 -1.31 7.00
CA LEU A 163 20.69 -1.34 6.22
C LEU A 163 21.03 -1.31 4.73
N GLY A 164 20.17 -1.86 3.91
CA GLY A 164 20.31 -1.86 2.47
C GLY A 164 18.96 -1.91 1.76
N LEU A 165 18.98 -1.65 0.47
CA LEU A 165 17.83 -1.76 -0.42
C LEU A 165 17.95 -3.06 -1.22
N VAL A 166 16.91 -3.89 -1.16
CA VAL A 166 16.82 -5.15 -1.88
C VAL A 166 15.58 -5.11 -2.78
N VAL A 167 15.67 -5.61 -3.99
CA VAL A 167 14.49 -5.79 -4.85
C VAL A 167 13.74 -7.03 -4.37
N ASP A 168 12.49 -6.85 -4.02
CA ASP A 168 11.63 -7.92 -3.52
C ASP A 168 10.98 -8.73 -4.66
N SER A 169 10.13 -9.72 -4.30
CA SER A 169 9.44 -10.59 -5.26
C SER A 169 8.38 -9.88 -6.10
N PHE A 170 7.99 -8.66 -5.74
CA PHE A 170 7.06 -7.82 -6.50
C PHE A 170 7.78 -6.85 -7.43
N GLY A 171 9.12 -6.87 -7.45
CA GLY A 171 9.94 -5.97 -8.25
C GLY A 171 10.12 -4.58 -7.64
N MET A 172 9.73 -4.38 -6.40
CA MET A 172 9.85 -3.13 -5.68
C MET A 172 11.07 -3.12 -4.76
N LEU A 173 11.57 -1.94 -4.42
CA LEU A 173 12.62 -1.81 -3.42
C LEU A 173 12.06 -2.03 -2.01
N ALA A 174 12.81 -2.74 -1.20
CA ALA A 174 12.53 -2.90 0.22
C ALA A 174 13.74 -2.48 1.07
N ILE A 175 13.50 -1.70 2.12
CA ILE A 175 14.50 -1.37 3.13
C ILE A 175 14.66 -2.59 4.02
N CYS A 176 15.87 -3.15 4.05
CA CYS A 176 16.15 -4.41 4.70
C CYS A 176 17.36 -4.34 5.62
N ARG A 177 17.43 -5.28 6.56
CA ARG A 177 18.58 -5.54 7.40
C ARG A 177 18.94 -7.03 7.36
N ASP A 178 20.22 -7.36 7.22
CA ASP A 178 20.65 -8.76 7.34
C ASP A 178 20.44 -9.26 8.77
N ARG A 179 19.70 -10.38 8.90
CA ARG A 179 19.37 -11.03 10.18
C ARG A 179 18.74 -10.11 11.23
N GLY A 180 17.97 -9.11 10.79
CA GLY A 180 17.31 -8.16 11.67
C GLY A 180 16.08 -7.55 11.03
N SER A 181 15.39 -6.72 11.79
CA SER A 181 14.19 -5.98 11.34
C SER A 181 14.55 -4.53 11.06
N ALA A 182 14.45 -4.11 9.80
CA ALA A 182 14.59 -2.72 9.42
C ALA A 182 13.44 -1.88 10.00
N ALA A 183 12.23 -2.44 10.04
CA ALA A 183 11.06 -1.78 10.60
C ALA A 183 11.25 -1.43 12.09
N LEU A 184 11.79 -2.36 12.89
CA LEU A 184 12.04 -2.10 14.32
C LEU A 184 13.19 -1.11 14.52
N GLU A 185 14.25 -1.19 13.71
CA GLU A 185 15.41 -0.30 13.84
C GLU A 185 15.08 1.15 13.48
N LEU A 186 14.21 1.35 12.51
CA LEU A 186 13.86 2.65 11.96
C LEU A 186 12.48 3.16 12.41
N ASP A 187 11.76 2.38 13.22
CA ASP A 187 10.36 2.63 13.64
C ASP A 187 9.42 2.89 12.45
N LEU A 188 9.52 2.01 11.41
CA LEU A 188 8.76 2.12 10.18
C LEU A 188 7.50 1.25 10.20
N SER A 189 6.45 1.79 9.61
CA SER A 189 5.17 1.13 9.37
C SER A 189 4.60 1.52 8.00
N PRO A 190 3.60 0.81 7.48
CA PRO A 190 2.91 1.22 6.25
C PRO A 190 2.44 2.67 6.32
N SER A 191 2.53 3.37 5.19
CA SER A 191 2.24 4.80 4.97
C SER A 191 3.27 5.78 5.57
N ASP A 192 4.40 5.32 6.11
CA ASP A 192 5.49 6.21 6.49
C ASP A 192 6.20 6.75 5.25
N LEU A 193 6.48 8.05 5.27
CA LEU A 193 7.14 8.73 4.15
C LEU A 193 8.64 8.43 4.14
N VAL A 194 9.14 8.24 2.93
CA VAL A 194 10.54 7.95 2.63
C VAL A 194 11.00 8.88 1.53
N VAL A 195 12.10 9.59 1.73
CA VAL A 195 12.69 10.43 0.69
C VAL A 195 14.04 9.85 0.27
N LEU A 196 14.19 9.64 -1.03
CA LEU A 196 15.37 9.06 -1.67
C LEU A 196 16.11 10.13 -2.45
N THR A 197 17.41 10.26 -2.21
CA THR A 197 18.27 11.21 -2.94
C THR A 197 19.60 10.53 -3.28
N ARG A 198 20.35 11.15 -4.19
CA ARG A 198 21.73 10.75 -4.44
C ARG A 198 22.52 10.90 -3.14
N ASP A 199 23.34 9.90 -2.82
CA ASP A 199 24.26 9.99 -1.69
C ASP A 199 25.45 10.90 -2.07
N ASP A 200 25.58 12.01 -1.36
CA ASP A 200 26.64 13.02 -1.52
C ASP A 200 27.85 12.78 -0.58
N GLY A 201 27.82 11.66 0.17
CA GLY A 201 28.84 11.32 1.15
C GLY A 201 28.77 12.13 2.45
N SER A 202 27.73 12.96 2.62
CA SER A 202 27.50 13.66 3.89
C SER A 202 27.20 12.66 5.02
N PRO A 203 27.59 12.96 6.26
CA PRO A 203 27.37 12.04 7.37
C PRO A 203 25.90 11.63 7.51
N ALA A 204 25.64 10.33 7.58
CA ALA A 204 24.36 9.81 7.99
C ALA A 204 24.16 10.11 9.49
N GLY A 205 22.93 10.50 9.89
CA GLY A 205 22.67 10.93 11.26
C GLY A 205 21.20 11.16 11.56
N GLN A 206 20.92 11.67 12.74
CA GLN A 206 19.63 12.25 13.13
C GLN A 206 19.73 13.76 13.03
N ALA A 207 18.80 14.39 12.31
CA ALA A 207 18.66 15.84 12.29
C ALA A 207 17.45 16.24 13.13
N MET A 208 17.67 17.11 14.12
CA MET A 208 16.60 17.68 14.93
C MET A 208 16.21 19.05 14.33
N PRO A 209 14.91 19.36 14.18
CA PRO A 209 14.51 20.70 13.79
C PRO A 209 14.86 21.70 14.89
N VAL A 210 15.70 22.69 14.57
CA VAL A 210 16.00 23.79 15.47
C VAL A 210 15.04 24.93 15.17
N THR A 211 14.09 25.20 16.09
CA THR A 211 13.24 26.38 16.01
C THR A 211 13.99 27.58 16.61
N LEU A 212 14.41 28.51 15.76
CA LEU A 212 14.98 29.76 16.22
C LEU A 212 13.84 30.71 16.63
N THR A 213 13.61 30.85 17.92
CA THR A 213 12.72 31.89 18.47
C THR A 213 13.52 33.21 18.54
N ALA A 214 13.08 34.22 17.80
CA ALA A 214 13.66 35.56 17.92
C ALA A 214 13.36 36.10 19.35
N LYS A 215 14.42 36.43 20.10
CA LYS A 215 14.27 37.15 21.35
C LYS A 215 13.72 38.56 21.04
N THR A 216 12.46 38.79 21.39
CA THR A 216 11.93 40.16 21.46
C THR A 216 12.72 40.93 22.52
N LYS A 217 13.37 42.01 22.09
CA LYS A 217 14.07 42.94 22.98
C LYS A 217 13.03 43.62 23.87
N PRO A 218 13.16 43.60 25.19
CA PRO A 218 12.25 44.38 26.05
C PRO A 218 12.42 45.87 25.78
N ALA A 219 11.27 46.55 25.72
CA ALA A 219 11.20 48.00 25.52
C ALA A 219 11.75 48.77 26.70
#